data_8232565af1148d5cd225518e9953c761
#
_entry.id   8232565af1148d5cd225518e9953c761
#
_cell.length_a   1.000
_cell.length_b   1.000
_cell.length_c   1.000
_cell.angle_alpha   90.00
_cell.angle_beta   90.00
_cell.angle_gamma   90.00
#
_symmetry.space_group_name_H-M   'P 1'
#
loop_
_entity.id
_entity.type
_entity.pdbx_description
1 polymer ?
#
loop_
_entity_poly.entity_id
_entity_poly.type
_entity_poly.pdbx_seq_one_letter_code
_entity_poly.pdbx_strand_id
1 'polypeptide(L)'
;MKSKLTLLAFLISGFLNYLAAQDLDRAREVIDTLCAPGMHGRGYVRDGDKIAADYIEAQFKEIGLKPFGVKYTQEFQLDVNTFPEQAALQIGKQVLLPGIDFIADAASGSGYGEAKLIFLDTLIFTDEAALKTFSSSNFTKNVLVYDAKYESKIRELPQEAIKAYLSAACVIVLHEKLTGSISRDQYKFPKFLVLKKNIKKLKKKQKVIYQLDAVIQPAYKTQNVLAYVPGTVQQDTFLVVCAHYDHLGTLGNKVYFPGANDNASGVAMMLELAHYFKENPLNVSVAFIAFGAEEAGLVGSRYYNAYPVFPLENIKFVFNLDLFGTGEDGVTAVNAEALPEAFSALKKINEDHHYLSAIKKRGQAANSDHYFFAENGVPAMFFYLMGDWQNYHDIFDKTPLPLTEFDAAFDLLRDFIKEIAEK
;
A
#
# COMPACT_ATOMS: atom_id res chain seq x y z
N MET A 1 74.25 -23.42 -32.47
CA MET A 1 73.82 -22.88 -31.15
C MET A 1 72.49 -22.21 -31.33
N LYS A 2 71.39 -22.86 -30.90
CA LYS A 2 70.01 -22.33 -31.02
C LYS A 2 69.56 -21.90 -29.64
N SER A 3 69.38 -20.61 -29.42
CA SER A 3 68.82 -20.04 -28.18
C SER A 3 67.31 -20.24 -28.19
N LYS A 4 66.80 -20.93 -27.18
CA LYS A 4 65.36 -21.03 -26.93
C LYS A 4 64.92 -19.87 -26.05
N LEU A 5 64.10 -19.00 -26.61
CA LEU A 5 63.40 -17.93 -25.88
C LEU A 5 62.13 -18.54 -25.27
N THR A 6 62.06 -18.65 -23.96
CA THR A 6 60.86 -19.13 -23.22
C THR A 6 59.99 -17.94 -22.90
N LEU A 7 58.84 -17.86 -23.57
CA LEU A 7 57.81 -16.80 -23.35
C LEU A 7 56.97 -17.22 -22.11
N LEU A 8 57.12 -16.50 -21.01
CA LEU A 8 56.34 -16.67 -19.79
C LEU A 8 55.04 -15.83 -19.93
N ALA A 9 53.93 -16.49 -20.27
CA ALA A 9 52.63 -15.86 -20.30
C ALA A 9 52.10 -15.70 -18.85
N PHE A 10 52.04 -14.48 -18.34
CA PHE A 10 51.34 -14.14 -17.12
C PHE A 10 49.83 -14.12 -17.44
N LEU A 11 49.12 -15.14 -17.01
CA LEU A 11 47.64 -15.15 -16.91
C LEU A 11 47.25 -14.25 -15.73
N ILE A 12 46.93 -12.98 -16.02
CA ILE A 12 46.22 -12.11 -15.10
C ILE A 12 44.75 -12.57 -15.13
N SER A 13 44.39 -13.45 -14.23
CA SER A 13 42.97 -13.70 -13.90
C SER A 13 42.45 -12.44 -13.19
N GLY A 14 41.91 -11.53 -13.94
CA GLY A 14 41.10 -10.44 -13.38
C GLY A 14 39.86 -11.07 -12.75
N PHE A 15 39.84 -11.20 -11.43
CA PHE A 15 38.60 -11.29 -10.67
C PHE A 15 37.87 -9.97 -10.89
N LEU A 16 36.96 -9.95 -11.85
CA LEU A 16 35.87 -8.99 -11.88
C LEU A 16 35.06 -9.28 -10.61
N ASN A 17 35.33 -8.51 -9.57
CA ASN A 17 34.35 -8.35 -8.51
C ASN A 17 33.12 -7.76 -9.20
N TYR A 18 32.16 -8.60 -9.57
CA TYR A 18 30.79 -8.18 -9.73
C TYR A 18 30.39 -7.64 -8.33
N LEU A 19 30.55 -6.32 -8.15
CA LEU A 19 29.78 -5.62 -7.13
C LEU A 19 28.34 -6.05 -7.41
N ALA A 20 27.70 -6.69 -6.42
CA ALA A 20 26.28 -7.03 -6.52
C ALA A 20 25.54 -5.70 -6.73
N ALA A 21 25.40 -5.31 -7.99
CA ALA A 21 24.54 -4.24 -8.39
C ALA A 21 23.11 -4.73 -8.24
N GLN A 22 22.19 -3.82 -7.95
CA GLN A 22 20.77 -4.14 -8.03
C GLN A 22 20.47 -4.76 -9.41
N ASP A 23 19.42 -5.58 -9.44
CA ASP A 23 18.97 -6.27 -10.64
C ASP A 23 17.55 -5.81 -10.99
N LEU A 24 17.44 -4.92 -11.98
CA LEU A 24 16.13 -4.37 -12.39
C LEU A 24 15.21 -5.46 -12.97
N ASP A 25 15.73 -6.51 -13.57
CA ASP A 25 14.94 -7.61 -14.08
C ASP A 25 14.35 -8.42 -12.92
N ARG A 26 15.12 -8.67 -11.84
CA ARG A 26 14.63 -9.28 -10.61
C ARG A 26 13.59 -8.40 -9.92
N ALA A 27 13.81 -7.09 -9.84
CA ALA A 27 12.82 -6.16 -9.28
C ALA A 27 11.51 -6.22 -10.06
N ARG A 28 11.56 -6.27 -11.40
CA ARG A 28 10.37 -6.45 -12.26
C ARG A 28 9.67 -7.78 -11.99
N GLU A 29 10.41 -8.88 -11.87
CA GLU A 29 9.86 -10.20 -11.57
C GLU A 29 9.13 -10.22 -10.22
N VAL A 30 9.67 -9.57 -9.19
CA VAL A 30 9.01 -9.40 -7.89
C VAL A 30 7.69 -8.64 -8.04
N ILE A 31 7.70 -7.51 -8.75
CA ILE A 31 6.50 -6.68 -8.97
C ILE A 31 5.46 -7.47 -9.77
N ASP A 32 5.85 -8.10 -10.87
CA ASP A 32 4.94 -8.90 -11.71
C ASP A 32 4.32 -10.05 -10.93
N THR A 33 5.12 -10.72 -10.09
CA THR A 33 4.65 -11.82 -9.23
C THR A 33 3.61 -11.32 -8.21
N LEU A 34 3.92 -10.24 -7.47
CA LEU A 34 3.02 -9.67 -6.47
C LEU A 34 1.73 -9.07 -7.08
N CYS A 35 1.78 -8.65 -8.35
CA CYS A 35 0.63 -8.16 -9.11
C CYS A 35 -0.16 -9.25 -9.83
N ALA A 36 0.31 -10.49 -9.83
CA ALA A 36 -0.33 -11.58 -10.56
C ALA A 36 -1.74 -11.89 -10.03
N PRO A 37 -2.67 -12.34 -10.90
CA PRO A 37 -4.03 -12.67 -10.48
C PRO A 37 -4.12 -13.67 -9.33
N GLY A 38 -3.13 -14.59 -9.21
CA GLY A 38 -3.03 -15.58 -8.14
C GLY A 38 -2.75 -14.99 -6.76
N MET A 39 -2.28 -13.75 -6.68
CA MET A 39 -2.11 -13.01 -5.43
C MET A 39 -3.40 -12.38 -4.91
N HIS A 40 -4.49 -12.44 -5.67
CA HIS A 40 -5.80 -11.90 -5.31
C HIS A 40 -5.76 -10.46 -4.79
N GLY A 41 -4.88 -9.62 -5.38
CA GLY A 41 -4.65 -8.25 -4.95
C GLY A 41 -4.09 -8.13 -3.54
N ARG A 42 -3.40 -9.13 -3.05
CA ARG A 42 -2.74 -9.20 -1.72
C ARG A 42 -3.64 -8.81 -0.56
N GLY A 43 -4.94 -9.03 -0.71
CA GLY A 43 -5.95 -8.74 0.32
C GLY A 43 -6.48 -10.02 0.99
N TYR A 44 -7.54 -9.86 1.75
CA TYR A 44 -8.02 -10.85 2.73
C TYR A 44 -9.02 -11.86 2.16
N VAL A 45 -9.30 -11.82 0.86
CA VAL A 45 -10.11 -12.82 0.15
C VAL A 45 -9.19 -13.87 -0.46
N ARG A 46 -9.53 -15.14 -0.28
CA ARG A 46 -8.75 -16.27 -0.80
C ARG A 46 -7.30 -16.28 -0.35
N ASP A 47 -7.04 -15.80 0.87
CA ASP A 47 -5.72 -15.75 1.50
C ASP A 47 -4.67 -14.97 0.68
N GLY A 48 -5.07 -13.96 -0.10
CA GLY A 48 -4.17 -13.19 -0.95
C GLY A 48 -3.00 -12.56 -0.20
N ASP A 49 -3.26 -12.03 1.00
CA ASP A 49 -2.24 -11.51 1.92
C ASP A 49 -1.25 -12.61 2.38
N LYS A 50 -1.74 -13.81 2.67
CA LYS A 50 -0.89 -14.92 3.10
C LYS A 50 -0.04 -15.48 1.96
N ILE A 51 -0.62 -15.57 0.75
CA ILE A 51 0.13 -16.00 -0.45
C ILE A 51 1.29 -15.03 -0.72
N ALA A 52 1.05 -13.72 -0.58
CA ALA A 52 2.10 -12.71 -0.74
C ALA A 52 3.15 -12.80 0.39
N ALA A 53 2.73 -13.02 1.63
CA ALA A 53 3.64 -13.23 2.75
C ALA A 53 4.52 -14.46 2.57
N ASP A 54 3.95 -15.58 2.13
CA ASP A 54 4.67 -16.83 1.84
C ASP A 54 5.71 -16.62 0.73
N TYR A 55 5.36 -15.85 -0.29
CA TYR A 55 6.30 -15.47 -1.36
C TYR A 55 7.48 -14.66 -0.80
N ILE A 56 7.22 -13.63 0.01
CA ILE A 56 8.28 -12.79 0.61
C ILE A 56 9.14 -13.60 1.57
N GLU A 57 8.54 -14.48 2.37
CA GLU A 57 9.29 -15.40 3.23
C GLU A 57 10.23 -16.31 2.41
N ALA A 58 9.74 -16.81 1.27
CA ALA A 58 10.56 -17.61 0.36
C ALA A 58 11.73 -16.80 -0.21
N GLN A 59 11.51 -15.53 -0.59
CA GLN A 59 12.57 -14.63 -1.04
C GLN A 59 13.62 -14.38 0.07
N PHE A 60 13.20 -14.11 1.30
CA PHE A 60 14.13 -13.94 2.42
C PHE A 60 14.98 -15.20 2.67
N LYS A 61 14.39 -16.39 2.54
CA LYS A 61 15.13 -17.66 2.65
C LYS A 61 16.12 -17.88 1.50
N GLU A 62 15.71 -17.55 0.27
CA GLU A 62 16.56 -17.67 -0.92
C GLU A 62 17.78 -16.74 -0.85
N ILE A 63 17.59 -15.50 -0.42
CA ILE A 63 18.66 -14.53 -0.13
C ILE A 63 19.57 -15.05 1.02
N GLY A 64 19.07 -15.93 1.87
CA GLY A 64 19.79 -16.46 3.02
C GLY A 64 19.81 -15.52 4.23
N LEU A 65 18.74 -14.71 4.39
CA LEU A 65 18.53 -13.90 5.59
C LEU A 65 18.18 -14.78 6.78
N LYS A 66 18.43 -14.28 7.99
CA LYS A 66 18.08 -14.98 9.22
C LYS A 66 16.70 -14.57 9.74
N PRO A 67 15.89 -15.52 10.24
CA PRO A 67 14.66 -15.18 10.93
C PRO A 67 14.95 -14.65 12.34
N PHE A 68 14.01 -13.87 12.89
CA PHE A 68 14.01 -13.56 14.32
C PHE A 68 13.40 -14.75 15.09
N GLY A 69 14.25 -15.55 15.75
CA GLY A 69 13.85 -16.80 16.40
C GLY A 69 13.69 -17.96 15.41
N VAL A 70 12.52 -18.64 15.42
CA VAL A 70 12.28 -19.85 14.60
C VAL A 70 11.52 -19.54 13.31
N LYS A 71 10.71 -18.48 13.32
CA LYS A 71 9.82 -18.11 12.21
C LYS A 71 10.24 -16.78 11.59
N TYR A 72 9.89 -16.59 10.33
CA TYR A 72 9.99 -15.32 9.62
C TYR A 72 8.74 -14.44 9.82
N THR A 73 7.72 -14.93 10.49
CA THR A 73 6.42 -14.27 10.62
C THR A 73 6.12 -13.84 12.05
N GLN A 74 5.47 -12.67 12.16
CA GLN A 74 4.83 -12.17 13.37
C GLN A 74 3.33 -12.09 13.13
N GLU A 75 2.56 -13.03 13.69
CA GLU A 75 1.12 -13.14 13.49
C GLU A 75 0.35 -12.12 14.33
N PHE A 76 -0.71 -11.54 13.76
CA PHE A 76 -1.66 -10.68 14.45
C PHE A 76 -3.07 -10.82 13.86
N GLN A 77 -4.05 -10.09 14.40
CA GLN A 77 -5.44 -10.17 13.98
C GLN A 77 -6.04 -8.79 13.75
N LEU A 78 -6.99 -8.71 12.80
CA LEU A 78 -7.81 -7.53 12.57
C LEU A 78 -9.23 -7.94 12.14
N ASP A 79 -10.20 -7.07 12.36
CA ASP A 79 -11.47 -7.16 11.67
C ASP A 79 -11.34 -6.51 10.31
N VAL A 80 -11.91 -7.11 9.27
CA VAL A 80 -11.83 -6.56 7.92
C VAL A 80 -13.07 -6.87 7.11
N ASN A 81 -13.59 -5.88 6.40
CA ASN A 81 -14.67 -6.03 5.43
C ASN A 81 -14.12 -6.45 4.07
N THR A 82 -14.76 -7.44 3.44
CA THR A 82 -14.31 -8.04 2.18
C THR A 82 -15.46 -8.22 1.19
N PHE A 83 -15.15 -8.34 -0.10
CA PHE A 83 -16.14 -8.50 -1.18
C PHE A 83 -15.84 -9.77 -2.01
N PRO A 84 -16.17 -10.99 -1.52
CA PRO A 84 -15.63 -12.23 -2.07
C PRO A 84 -16.33 -12.71 -3.35
N GLU A 85 -17.64 -12.46 -3.60
CA GLU A 85 -18.39 -13.17 -4.62
C GLU A 85 -18.97 -12.27 -5.72
N GLN A 86 -20.07 -11.56 -5.49
CA GLN A 86 -20.76 -10.78 -6.49
C GLN A 86 -20.62 -9.28 -6.23
N ALA A 87 -20.35 -8.53 -7.30
CA ALA A 87 -20.46 -7.08 -7.35
C ALA A 87 -21.08 -6.67 -8.69
N ALA A 88 -22.34 -6.26 -8.67
CA ALA A 88 -23.08 -5.90 -9.85
C ALA A 88 -23.95 -4.67 -9.63
N LEU A 89 -23.98 -3.76 -10.60
CA LEU A 89 -24.79 -2.56 -10.57
C LEU A 89 -25.33 -2.25 -11.97
N GLN A 90 -26.65 -2.05 -12.06
CA GLN A 90 -27.31 -1.62 -13.28
C GLN A 90 -28.23 -0.45 -12.99
N ILE A 91 -28.13 0.62 -13.76
CA ILE A 91 -28.97 1.82 -13.65
C ILE A 91 -29.80 1.97 -14.94
N GLY A 92 -31.10 1.73 -14.84
CA GLY A 92 -31.98 1.65 -15.98
C GLY A 92 -31.60 0.51 -16.94
N LYS A 93 -31.13 0.85 -18.14
CA LYS A 93 -30.64 -0.12 -19.14
C LYS A 93 -29.11 -0.23 -19.15
N GLN A 94 -28.40 0.61 -18.40
CA GLN A 94 -26.94 0.63 -18.38
C GLN A 94 -26.43 -0.35 -17.31
N VAL A 95 -25.75 -1.40 -17.73
CA VAL A 95 -24.95 -2.26 -16.86
C VAL A 95 -23.60 -1.58 -16.63
N LEU A 96 -23.19 -1.46 -15.40
CA LEU A 96 -21.92 -0.85 -15.00
C LEU A 96 -20.88 -1.95 -14.74
N LEU A 97 -19.63 -1.66 -15.08
CA LEU A 97 -18.51 -2.60 -14.94
C LEU A 97 -17.79 -2.38 -13.61
N PRO A 98 -17.67 -3.40 -12.73
CA PRO A 98 -16.93 -3.27 -11.48
C PRO A 98 -15.45 -2.98 -11.73
N GLY A 99 -14.86 -2.13 -10.90
CA GLY A 99 -13.49 -1.64 -11.02
C GLY A 99 -13.31 -0.51 -12.05
N ILE A 100 -14.19 -0.40 -13.04
CA ILE A 100 -14.11 0.60 -14.13
C ILE A 100 -15.13 1.71 -13.94
N ASP A 101 -16.41 1.33 -13.78
CA ASP A 101 -17.50 2.29 -13.65
C ASP A 101 -17.90 2.50 -12.19
N PHE A 102 -17.63 1.52 -11.34
CA PHE A 102 -17.91 1.57 -9.91
C PHE A 102 -17.00 0.66 -9.11
N ILE A 103 -16.86 0.99 -7.83
CA ILE A 103 -16.35 0.11 -6.78
C ILE A 103 -17.32 0.06 -5.61
N ALA A 104 -17.16 -0.89 -4.69
CA ALA A 104 -17.84 -0.84 -3.40
C ALA A 104 -17.17 0.20 -2.48
N ASP A 105 -17.95 0.90 -1.68
CA ASP A 105 -17.40 1.62 -0.51
C ASP A 105 -16.78 0.58 0.44
N ALA A 106 -15.62 0.87 1.00
CA ALA A 106 -14.88 -0.08 1.83
C ALA A 106 -15.70 -0.65 3.00
N ALA A 107 -16.57 0.16 3.59
CA ALA A 107 -17.46 -0.25 4.67
C ALA A 107 -18.83 -0.77 4.19
N SER A 108 -19.01 -0.99 2.90
CA SER A 108 -20.28 -1.44 2.35
C SER A 108 -20.71 -2.79 2.92
N GLY A 109 -21.99 -2.91 3.24
CA GLY A 109 -22.59 -4.20 3.59
C GLY A 109 -23.08 -4.96 2.37
N SER A 110 -23.53 -6.20 2.60
CA SER A 110 -24.19 -7.03 1.61
C SER A 110 -25.59 -6.52 1.30
N GLY A 111 -26.04 -6.78 0.08
CA GLY A 111 -27.42 -6.59 -0.33
C GLY A 111 -27.63 -6.83 -1.82
N TYR A 112 -28.84 -7.23 -2.14
CA TYR A 112 -29.28 -7.40 -3.51
C TYR A 112 -30.73 -6.97 -3.68
N GLY A 113 -31.07 -6.51 -4.85
CA GLY A 113 -32.45 -6.14 -5.12
C GLY A 113 -32.63 -5.19 -6.28
N GLU A 114 -33.86 -4.68 -6.31
CA GLU A 114 -34.32 -3.67 -7.25
C GLU A 114 -35.03 -2.56 -6.51
N ALA A 115 -34.62 -1.32 -6.73
CA ALA A 115 -35.21 -0.17 -6.10
C ALA A 115 -35.26 1.06 -7.04
N LYS A 116 -35.99 2.08 -6.65
CA LYS A 116 -36.10 3.32 -7.42
C LYS A 116 -35.05 4.35 -6.99
N LEU A 117 -34.35 4.91 -7.95
CA LEU A 117 -33.38 5.98 -7.72
C LEU A 117 -34.08 7.26 -7.24
N ILE A 118 -33.58 7.84 -6.17
CA ILE A 118 -33.90 9.17 -5.70
C ILE A 118 -32.63 9.96 -5.44
N PHE A 119 -32.62 11.23 -5.80
CA PHE A 119 -31.52 12.11 -5.45
C PHE A 119 -31.68 12.61 -4.03
N LEU A 120 -30.57 12.65 -3.29
CA LEU A 120 -30.52 13.34 -2.00
C LEU A 120 -30.88 14.81 -2.21
N ASP A 121 -31.89 15.29 -1.49
CA ASP A 121 -32.22 16.70 -1.50
C ASP A 121 -31.19 17.48 -0.68
N THR A 122 -30.41 18.31 -1.35
CA THR A 122 -29.35 19.08 -0.71
C THR A 122 -29.84 20.23 0.17
N LEU A 123 -31.12 20.57 0.10
CA LEU A 123 -31.75 21.53 1.02
C LEU A 123 -31.69 21.03 2.48
N ILE A 124 -31.58 19.72 2.73
CA ILE A 124 -31.41 19.18 4.08
C ILE A 124 -30.22 19.79 4.84
N PHE A 125 -29.25 20.37 4.16
CA PHE A 125 -28.08 21.01 4.76
C PHE A 125 -28.26 22.49 5.09
N THR A 126 -29.39 23.10 4.67
CA THR A 126 -29.60 24.55 4.78
C THR A 126 -31.03 24.95 5.17
N ASP A 127 -31.99 24.04 5.10
CA ASP A 127 -33.41 24.28 5.40
C ASP A 127 -33.94 23.28 6.44
N GLU A 128 -34.45 23.78 7.54
CA GLU A 128 -34.92 22.99 8.66
C GLU A 128 -36.18 22.13 8.30
N ALA A 129 -37.08 22.65 7.44
CA ALA A 129 -38.26 21.90 7.03
C ALA A 129 -37.89 20.72 6.12
N ALA A 130 -36.91 20.93 5.20
CA ALA A 130 -36.36 19.87 4.36
C ALA A 130 -35.67 18.80 5.22
N LEU A 131 -34.86 19.20 6.21
CA LEU A 131 -34.18 18.30 7.13
C LEU A 131 -35.19 17.48 7.95
N LYS A 132 -36.23 18.10 8.47
CA LYS A 132 -37.30 17.43 9.22
C LYS A 132 -38.04 16.40 8.36
N THR A 133 -38.35 16.76 7.11
CA THR A 133 -38.99 15.87 6.14
C THR A 133 -38.09 14.67 5.82
N PHE A 134 -36.80 14.89 5.58
CA PHE A 134 -35.83 13.84 5.34
C PHE A 134 -35.70 12.92 6.56
N SER A 135 -35.57 13.47 7.76
CA SER A 135 -35.43 12.72 9.02
C SER A 135 -36.63 11.81 9.31
N SER A 136 -37.82 12.17 8.84
CA SER A 136 -39.05 11.38 8.96
C SER A 136 -39.26 10.39 7.82
N SER A 137 -38.37 10.37 6.83
CA SER A 137 -38.48 9.52 5.63
C SER A 137 -37.95 8.12 5.88
N ASN A 138 -38.47 7.15 5.09
CA ASN A 138 -37.98 5.79 5.04
C ASN A 138 -37.59 5.45 3.61
N PHE A 139 -36.32 5.06 3.41
CA PHE A 139 -35.73 4.80 2.11
C PHE A 139 -35.51 3.31 1.79
N THR A 140 -36.17 2.40 2.52
CA THR A 140 -36.02 0.93 2.35
C THR A 140 -36.39 0.42 0.95
N LYS A 141 -37.10 1.22 0.12
CA LYS A 141 -37.49 0.93 -1.28
C LYS A 141 -36.76 1.83 -2.29
N ASN A 142 -35.73 2.55 -1.85
CA ASN A 142 -35.06 3.55 -2.65
C ASN A 142 -33.54 3.37 -2.65
N VAL A 143 -32.95 3.70 -3.79
CA VAL A 143 -31.50 3.94 -3.92
C VAL A 143 -31.27 5.44 -3.78
N LEU A 144 -30.57 5.84 -2.73
CA LEU A 144 -30.14 7.22 -2.53
C LEU A 144 -28.92 7.51 -3.40
N VAL A 145 -28.95 8.63 -4.15
CA VAL A 145 -27.84 9.06 -4.99
C VAL A 145 -27.44 10.49 -4.65
N TYR A 146 -26.15 10.71 -4.47
CA TYR A 146 -25.59 12.04 -4.23
C TYR A 146 -24.12 12.14 -4.74
N ASP A 147 -23.61 13.37 -4.82
CA ASP A 147 -22.24 13.69 -5.21
C ASP A 147 -21.31 13.60 -4.00
N ALA A 148 -20.13 13.01 -4.15
CA ALA A 148 -19.15 12.78 -3.09
C ALA A 148 -18.80 14.02 -2.25
N LYS A 149 -18.89 15.23 -2.82
CA LYS A 149 -18.68 16.48 -2.09
C LYS A 149 -19.62 16.70 -0.89
N TYR A 150 -20.72 15.94 -0.80
CA TYR A 150 -21.65 16.02 0.32
C TYR A 150 -21.38 15.00 1.43
N GLU A 151 -20.40 14.10 1.30
CA GLU A 151 -20.15 13.05 2.29
C GLU A 151 -19.81 13.61 3.68
N SER A 152 -18.97 14.65 3.76
CA SER A 152 -18.66 15.30 5.04
C SER A 152 -19.91 15.86 5.71
N LYS A 153 -20.77 16.56 4.94
CA LYS A 153 -22.02 17.13 5.44
C LYS A 153 -23.01 16.07 5.90
N ILE A 154 -23.07 14.91 5.23
CA ILE A 154 -23.92 13.79 5.65
C ILE A 154 -23.47 13.24 7.00
N ARG A 155 -22.18 13.15 7.27
CA ARG A 155 -21.64 12.68 8.56
C ARG A 155 -21.98 13.61 9.73
N GLU A 156 -22.19 14.88 9.45
CA GLU A 156 -22.54 15.92 10.44
C GLU A 156 -24.06 16.06 10.67
N LEU A 157 -24.89 15.28 9.96
CA LEU A 157 -26.34 15.35 10.11
C LEU A 157 -26.78 14.89 11.52
N PRO A 158 -27.90 15.42 12.05
CA PRO A 158 -28.50 14.93 13.28
C PRO A 158 -28.82 13.45 13.24
N GLN A 159 -28.80 12.80 14.39
CA GLN A 159 -28.99 11.35 14.52
C GLN A 159 -30.24 10.81 13.80
N GLU A 160 -31.36 11.55 13.84
CA GLU A 160 -32.60 11.12 13.17
C GLU A 160 -32.47 11.15 11.64
N ALA A 161 -31.75 12.12 11.08
CA ALA A 161 -31.45 12.17 9.65
C ALA A 161 -30.46 11.06 9.24
N ILE A 162 -29.47 10.77 10.07
CA ILE A 162 -28.57 9.62 9.87
C ILE A 162 -29.37 8.30 9.90
N LYS A 163 -30.31 8.11 10.81
CA LYS A 163 -31.19 6.92 10.82
C LYS A 163 -32.00 6.81 9.52
N ALA A 164 -32.56 7.91 9.04
CA ALA A 164 -33.28 7.92 7.77
C ALA A 164 -32.33 7.54 6.60
N TYR A 165 -31.14 8.14 6.53
CA TYR A 165 -30.10 7.80 5.53
C TYR A 165 -29.76 6.30 5.59
N LEU A 166 -29.52 5.76 6.78
CA LEU A 166 -29.17 4.34 6.99
C LEU A 166 -30.32 3.38 6.68
N SER A 167 -31.55 3.87 6.45
CA SER A 167 -32.67 3.06 6.00
C SER A 167 -32.67 2.78 4.49
N ALA A 168 -31.76 3.38 3.72
CA ALA A 168 -31.72 3.19 2.28
C ALA A 168 -31.51 1.73 1.88
N ALA A 169 -32.24 1.29 0.83
CA ALA A 169 -32.03 -0.04 0.24
C ALA A 169 -30.62 -0.19 -0.33
N CYS A 170 -30.08 0.90 -0.88
CA CYS A 170 -28.74 1.00 -1.43
C CYS A 170 -28.35 2.48 -1.55
N VAL A 171 -27.08 2.76 -1.49
CA VAL A 171 -26.53 4.11 -1.70
C VAL A 171 -25.57 4.11 -2.89
N ILE A 172 -25.65 5.15 -3.71
CA ILE A 172 -24.72 5.42 -4.80
C ILE A 172 -24.11 6.80 -4.58
N VAL A 173 -22.79 6.85 -4.50
CA VAL A 173 -22.03 8.10 -4.40
C VAL A 173 -21.32 8.37 -5.72
N LEU A 174 -21.52 9.56 -6.27
CA LEU A 174 -20.93 9.95 -7.54
C LEU A 174 -19.57 10.59 -7.34
N HIS A 175 -18.52 9.94 -7.87
CA HIS A 175 -17.12 10.36 -7.75
C HIS A 175 -16.54 10.80 -9.10
N GLU A 176 -15.57 11.70 -9.07
CA GLU A 176 -14.78 12.09 -10.25
C GLU A 176 -13.64 11.08 -10.54
N LYS A 177 -13.11 10.41 -9.50
CA LYS A 177 -12.15 9.33 -9.56
C LYS A 177 -12.57 8.21 -8.60
N LEU A 178 -12.39 6.95 -8.97
CA LEU A 178 -12.57 5.82 -8.07
C LEU A 178 -11.25 5.55 -7.33
N THR A 179 -11.29 5.59 -6.01
CA THR A 179 -10.16 5.28 -5.15
C THR A 179 -10.66 4.28 -4.11
N GLY A 180 -10.13 3.06 -4.17
CA GLY A 180 -10.44 1.99 -3.23
C GLY A 180 -9.85 2.25 -1.85
N SER A 181 -10.31 1.52 -0.87
CA SER A 181 -9.75 1.49 0.48
C SER A 181 -10.21 0.23 1.22
N ILE A 182 -9.62 -0.04 2.37
CA ILE A 182 -10.02 -1.12 3.27
C ILE A 182 -10.80 -0.54 4.45
N SER A 183 -11.80 -1.28 4.96
CA SER A 183 -12.53 -0.93 6.17
C SER A 183 -12.51 -2.07 7.18
N ARG A 184 -12.46 -1.71 8.45
CA ARG A 184 -12.58 -2.61 9.59
C ARG A 184 -14.01 -2.66 10.14
N ASP A 185 -14.89 -1.85 9.57
CA ASP A 185 -16.31 -1.76 9.90
C ASP A 185 -17.17 -2.08 8.69
N GLN A 186 -18.47 -2.42 8.92
CA GLN A 186 -19.41 -2.73 7.86
C GLN A 186 -20.77 -2.05 8.09
N TYR A 187 -21.31 -1.42 7.05
CA TYR A 187 -22.70 -0.94 7.00
C TYR A 187 -23.68 -2.11 6.85
N LYS A 188 -24.96 -1.86 7.13
CA LYS A 188 -26.05 -2.84 6.93
C LYS A 188 -26.66 -2.82 5.52
N PHE A 189 -26.12 -2.04 4.60
CA PHE A 189 -26.64 -1.84 3.25
C PHE A 189 -25.50 -1.69 2.25
N PRO A 190 -25.71 -2.03 0.97
CA PRO A 190 -24.71 -1.82 -0.07
C PRO A 190 -24.56 -0.34 -0.39
N LYS A 191 -23.31 0.09 -0.48
CA LYS A 191 -22.91 1.45 -0.90
C LYS A 191 -21.88 1.34 -2.01
N PHE A 192 -22.16 1.96 -3.15
CA PHE A 192 -21.31 1.97 -4.32
C PHE A 192 -20.75 3.35 -4.58
N LEU A 193 -19.45 3.43 -4.89
CA LEU A 193 -18.79 4.61 -5.42
C LEU A 193 -18.80 4.49 -6.94
N VAL A 194 -19.39 5.43 -7.63
CA VAL A 194 -19.65 5.33 -9.06
C VAL A 194 -19.02 6.49 -9.82
N LEU A 195 -18.27 6.17 -10.88
CA LEU A 195 -17.56 7.14 -11.68
C LEU A 195 -18.53 7.99 -12.51
N LYS A 196 -18.63 9.27 -12.16
CA LYS A 196 -19.62 10.20 -12.67
C LYS A 196 -19.59 10.34 -14.20
N LYS A 197 -18.39 10.42 -14.80
CA LYS A 197 -18.23 10.57 -16.25
C LYS A 197 -18.74 9.35 -17.05
N ASN A 198 -18.84 8.18 -16.43
CA ASN A 198 -19.25 6.94 -17.09
C ASN A 198 -20.77 6.72 -17.03
N ILE A 199 -21.51 7.52 -16.26
CA ILE A 199 -22.95 7.36 -16.16
C ILE A 199 -23.67 8.25 -17.18
N LYS A 200 -24.61 7.65 -17.90
CA LYS A 200 -25.59 8.40 -18.70
C LYS A 200 -26.49 9.19 -17.77
N LYS A 201 -27.23 10.17 -18.32
CA LYS A 201 -28.13 11.05 -17.57
C LYS A 201 -29.03 10.25 -16.58
N LEU A 202 -28.85 10.48 -15.29
CA LEU A 202 -29.67 9.91 -14.24
C LEU A 202 -31.06 10.57 -14.22
N LYS A 203 -32.09 9.78 -13.95
CA LYS A 203 -33.47 10.26 -13.84
C LYS A 203 -34.08 9.82 -12.52
N LYS A 204 -34.84 10.73 -11.87
CA LYS A 204 -35.65 10.40 -10.68
C LYS A 204 -36.56 9.20 -10.97
N LYS A 205 -36.70 8.28 -10.02
CA LYS A 205 -37.48 7.03 -10.12
C LYS A 205 -36.97 6.03 -11.15
N GLN A 206 -35.79 6.21 -11.73
CA GLN A 206 -35.15 5.21 -12.58
C GLN A 206 -34.90 3.94 -11.77
N LYS A 207 -35.10 2.78 -12.42
CA LYS A 207 -34.85 1.48 -11.82
C LYS A 207 -33.35 1.28 -11.63
N VAL A 208 -32.95 0.80 -10.44
CA VAL A 208 -31.60 0.35 -10.14
C VAL A 208 -31.67 -1.09 -9.70
N ILE A 209 -30.84 -1.96 -10.30
CA ILE A 209 -30.64 -3.34 -9.88
C ILE A 209 -29.22 -3.42 -9.31
N TYR A 210 -29.08 -3.99 -8.12
CA TYR A 210 -27.79 -4.09 -7.45
C TYR A 210 -27.62 -5.45 -6.78
N GLN A 211 -26.39 -5.89 -6.71
CA GLN A 211 -25.95 -7.03 -5.90
C GLN A 211 -24.54 -6.76 -5.41
N LEU A 212 -24.32 -6.95 -4.12
CA LEU A 212 -23.01 -6.92 -3.50
C LEU A 212 -22.96 -7.96 -2.40
N ASP A 213 -21.98 -8.84 -2.49
CA ASP A 213 -21.67 -9.78 -1.42
C ASP A 213 -20.49 -9.22 -0.63
N ALA A 214 -20.79 -8.78 0.60
CA ALA A 214 -19.81 -8.22 1.53
C ALA A 214 -19.78 -9.08 2.79
N VAL A 215 -18.59 -9.39 3.29
CA VAL A 215 -18.39 -10.23 4.47
C VAL A 215 -17.42 -9.54 5.41
N ILE A 216 -17.89 -9.15 6.59
CA ILE A 216 -16.99 -8.78 7.68
C ILE A 216 -16.34 -10.05 8.23
N GLN A 217 -15.03 -10.11 8.24
CA GLN A 217 -14.24 -11.20 8.82
C GLN A 217 -13.70 -10.74 10.18
N PRO A 218 -14.29 -11.21 11.30
CA PRO A 218 -13.79 -10.84 12.62
C PRO A 218 -12.53 -11.61 12.95
N ALA A 219 -11.57 -10.94 13.58
CA ALA A 219 -10.31 -11.52 14.03
C ALA A 219 -9.58 -12.31 12.93
N TYR A 220 -9.61 -11.78 11.69
CA TYR A 220 -8.85 -12.37 10.57
C TYR A 220 -7.37 -12.41 10.93
N LYS A 221 -6.74 -13.57 10.75
CA LYS A 221 -5.32 -13.77 11.05
C LYS A 221 -4.48 -13.38 9.85
N THR A 222 -3.57 -12.47 10.06
CA THR A 222 -2.55 -12.04 9.10
C THR A 222 -1.19 -11.95 9.79
N GLN A 223 -0.15 -11.46 9.11
CA GLN A 223 1.21 -11.44 9.64
C GLN A 223 2.06 -10.32 9.06
N ASN A 224 3.09 -9.90 9.81
CA ASN A 224 4.28 -9.26 9.27
C ASN A 224 5.31 -10.34 8.90
N VAL A 225 6.16 -10.08 7.91
CA VAL A 225 7.26 -10.97 7.51
C VAL A 225 8.59 -10.29 7.79
N LEU A 226 9.46 -10.94 8.57
CA LEU A 226 10.66 -10.30 9.13
C LEU A 226 11.89 -11.21 8.95
N ALA A 227 13.00 -10.58 8.55
CA ALA A 227 14.30 -11.24 8.49
C ALA A 227 15.41 -10.22 8.71
N TYR A 228 16.65 -10.67 8.90
CA TYR A 228 17.77 -9.75 9.06
C TYR A 228 19.09 -10.31 8.53
N VAL A 229 20.01 -9.40 8.23
CA VAL A 229 21.43 -9.65 8.03
C VAL A 229 22.14 -9.24 9.32
N PRO A 230 22.90 -10.15 10.00
CA PRO A 230 23.61 -9.78 11.21
C PRO A 230 24.75 -8.81 10.92
N GLY A 231 24.92 -7.83 11.79
CA GLY A 231 26.05 -6.91 11.78
C GLY A 231 27.38 -7.62 12.06
N THR A 232 28.46 -7.09 11.54
CA THR A 232 29.80 -7.64 11.74
C THR A 232 30.41 -7.30 13.09
N VAL A 233 29.90 -6.24 13.77
CA VAL A 233 30.44 -5.72 15.03
C VAL A 233 29.34 -5.57 16.10
N GLN A 234 28.27 -4.80 15.81
CA GLN A 234 27.18 -4.48 16.74
C GLN A 234 25.91 -5.22 16.31
N GLN A 235 25.82 -6.50 16.63
CA GLN A 235 24.73 -7.36 16.14
C GLN A 235 23.36 -7.04 16.78
N ASP A 236 23.34 -6.40 17.94
CA ASP A 236 22.11 -6.02 18.65
C ASP A 236 21.62 -4.59 18.31
N THR A 237 22.31 -3.87 17.43
CA THR A 237 21.89 -2.57 16.90
C THR A 237 21.36 -2.77 15.48
N PHE A 238 20.17 -2.24 15.20
CA PHE A 238 19.48 -2.50 13.94
C PHE A 238 19.21 -1.20 13.15
N LEU A 239 19.44 -1.27 11.85
CA LEU A 239 18.77 -0.45 10.87
C LEU A 239 17.59 -1.24 10.34
N VAL A 240 16.43 -0.62 10.17
CA VAL A 240 15.23 -1.29 9.66
C VAL A 240 14.90 -0.74 8.27
N VAL A 241 14.79 -1.61 7.29
CA VAL A 241 14.23 -1.32 5.96
C VAL A 241 12.88 -2.00 5.88
N CYS A 242 11.82 -1.25 5.62
CA CYS A 242 10.48 -1.83 5.57
C CYS A 242 9.65 -1.33 4.39
N ALA A 243 8.68 -2.15 4.00
CA ALA A 243 7.65 -1.84 3.03
C ALA A 243 6.40 -2.64 3.39
N HIS A 244 5.19 -2.12 3.10
CA HIS A 244 4.01 -2.96 3.23
C HIS A 244 3.81 -3.82 1.99
N TYR A 245 3.23 -5.01 2.18
CA TYR A 245 3.02 -5.96 1.09
C TYR A 245 1.55 -6.22 0.77
N ASP A 246 0.65 -5.89 1.71
CA ASP A 246 -0.79 -5.99 1.49
C ASP A 246 -1.29 -4.92 0.51
N HIS A 247 -2.46 -5.18 -0.08
CA HIS A 247 -3.17 -4.19 -0.89
C HIS A 247 -4.68 -4.46 -0.82
N LEU A 248 -5.47 -3.79 -1.65
CA LEU A 248 -6.93 -3.69 -1.53
C LEU A 248 -7.70 -5.00 -1.78
N GLY A 249 -7.05 -6.04 -2.30
CA GLY A 249 -7.69 -7.33 -2.52
C GLY A 249 -8.60 -7.37 -3.75
N THR A 250 -9.82 -7.89 -3.57
CA THR A 250 -10.74 -8.15 -4.67
C THR A 250 -12.08 -7.41 -4.49
N LEU A 251 -12.72 -7.09 -5.63
CA LEU A 251 -14.11 -6.66 -5.68
C LEU A 251 -14.92 -7.73 -6.45
N GLY A 252 -15.59 -8.58 -5.69
CA GLY A 252 -16.23 -9.76 -6.24
C GLY A 252 -15.23 -10.79 -6.76
N ASN A 253 -15.69 -11.71 -7.58
CA ASN A 253 -14.87 -12.80 -8.10
C ASN A 253 -14.19 -12.46 -9.46
N LYS A 254 -14.36 -11.24 -9.98
CA LYS A 254 -13.91 -10.85 -11.32
C LYS A 254 -12.87 -9.75 -11.34
N VAL A 255 -12.73 -9.00 -10.26
CA VAL A 255 -11.87 -7.81 -10.19
C VAL A 255 -10.94 -7.95 -9.00
N TYR A 256 -9.68 -7.61 -9.20
CA TYR A 256 -8.70 -7.44 -8.14
C TYR A 256 -7.91 -6.15 -8.36
N PHE A 257 -7.34 -5.65 -7.31
CA PHE A 257 -6.49 -4.45 -7.31
C PHE A 257 -5.03 -4.92 -7.29
N PRO A 258 -4.27 -4.73 -8.39
CA PRO A 258 -2.92 -5.29 -8.48
C PRO A 258 -1.91 -4.63 -7.55
N GLY A 259 -1.98 -3.29 -7.36
CA GLY A 259 -1.10 -2.54 -6.49
C GLY A 259 0.36 -2.65 -6.90
N ALA A 260 0.68 -2.26 -8.14
CA ALA A 260 2.04 -2.39 -8.65
C ALA A 260 2.96 -1.33 -8.07
N ASN A 261 2.55 -0.05 -8.15
CA ASN A 261 3.28 1.01 -7.49
C ASN A 261 3.03 0.98 -5.98
N ASP A 262 1.80 0.67 -5.57
CA ASP A 262 1.33 0.60 -4.19
C ASP A 262 1.01 -0.86 -3.77
N ASN A 263 1.91 -1.59 -3.13
CA ASN A 263 3.31 -1.23 -2.87
C ASN A 263 4.23 -2.42 -3.24
N ALA A 264 3.90 -3.12 -4.36
CA ALA A 264 4.81 -4.16 -4.87
C ALA A 264 6.19 -3.58 -5.23
N SER A 265 6.23 -2.30 -5.65
CA SER A 265 7.47 -1.60 -6.00
C SER A 265 8.36 -1.34 -4.77
N GLY A 266 7.79 -0.94 -3.64
CA GLY A 266 8.53 -0.79 -2.38
C GLY A 266 9.04 -2.12 -1.84
N VAL A 267 8.25 -3.20 -1.96
CA VAL A 267 8.71 -4.56 -1.61
C VAL A 267 9.87 -4.98 -2.51
N ALA A 268 9.82 -4.71 -3.81
CA ALA A 268 10.92 -5.01 -4.72
C ALA A 268 12.19 -4.25 -4.32
N MET A 269 12.10 -2.95 -4.02
CA MET A 269 13.22 -2.15 -3.54
C MET A 269 13.80 -2.70 -2.23
N MET A 270 12.96 -3.09 -1.29
CA MET A 270 13.38 -3.71 -0.03
C MET A 270 14.15 -5.02 -0.27
N LEU A 271 13.67 -5.87 -1.18
CA LEU A 271 14.34 -7.14 -1.50
C LEU A 271 15.69 -6.92 -2.23
N GLU A 272 15.78 -5.92 -3.12
CA GLU A 272 17.05 -5.55 -3.76
C GLU A 272 18.09 -5.06 -2.72
N LEU A 273 17.68 -4.23 -1.76
CA LEU A 273 18.52 -3.82 -0.65
C LEU A 273 18.92 -5.02 0.24
N ALA A 274 18.02 -6.00 0.42
CA ALA A 274 18.30 -7.22 1.16
C ALA A 274 19.39 -8.07 0.48
N HIS A 275 19.30 -8.24 -0.84
CA HIS A 275 20.37 -8.88 -1.63
C HIS A 275 21.72 -8.18 -1.45
N TYR A 276 21.71 -6.85 -1.60
CA TYR A 276 22.95 -6.08 -1.48
C TYR A 276 23.61 -6.21 -0.12
N PHE A 277 22.85 -5.99 0.97
CA PHE A 277 23.40 -6.04 2.34
C PHE A 277 23.71 -7.46 2.82
N LYS A 278 23.12 -8.48 2.22
CA LYS A 278 23.53 -9.87 2.45
C LYS A 278 24.96 -10.12 1.99
N GLU A 279 25.33 -9.62 0.80
CA GLU A 279 26.66 -9.75 0.25
C GLU A 279 27.65 -8.72 0.83
N ASN A 280 27.15 -7.58 1.32
CA ASN A 280 27.93 -6.47 1.88
C ASN A 280 27.44 -6.12 3.31
N PRO A 281 27.68 -6.99 4.31
CA PRO A 281 27.20 -6.77 5.68
C PRO A 281 27.81 -5.50 6.30
N LEU A 282 27.00 -4.73 7.02
CA LEU A 282 27.42 -3.54 7.76
C LEU A 282 27.99 -3.89 9.12
N ASN A 283 28.51 -2.89 9.84
CA ASN A 283 28.93 -3.03 11.24
C ASN A 283 27.74 -3.28 12.20
N VAL A 284 26.54 -2.81 11.86
CA VAL A 284 25.27 -3.02 12.56
C VAL A 284 24.39 -3.99 11.77
N SER A 285 23.42 -4.63 12.41
CA SER A 285 22.44 -5.49 11.75
C SER A 285 21.47 -4.68 10.89
N VAL A 286 21.02 -5.28 9.78
CA VAL A 286 19.96 -4.71 8.95
C VAL A 286 18.75 -5.64 8.97
N ALA A 287 17.65 -5.17 9.53
CA ALA A 287 16.37 -5.88 9.55
C ALA A 287 15.53 -5.46 8.36
N PHE A 288 14.86 -6.43 7.72
CA PHE A 288 13.92 -6.23 6.63
C PHE A 288 12.54 -6.67 7.10
N ILE A 289 11.56 -5.77 7.02
CA ILE A 289 10.21 -6.01 7.53
C ILE A 289 9.20 -5.70 6.42
N ALA A 290 8.52 -6.74 5.94
CA ALA A 290 7.35 -6.57 5.11
C ALA A 290 6.11 -6.51 6.01
N PHE A 291 5.50 -5.34 6.12
CA PHE A 291 4.31 -5.13 6.95
C PHE A 291 3.05 -5.59 6.23
N GLY A 292 2.16 -6.27 6.96
CA GLY A 292 0.81 -6.57 6.52
C GLY A 292 -0.19 -5.59 7.11
N ALA A 293 -1.34 -5.45 6.47
CA ALA A 293 -2.46 -4.63 6.93
C ALA A 293 -2.13 -3.14 7.13
N GLU A 294 -1.27 -2.59 6.28
CA GLU A 294 -1.03 -1.16 6.17
C GLU A 294 -2.30 -0.46 5.69
N GLU A 295 -2.89 -0.97 4.60
CA GLU A 295 -4.11 -0.47 3.96
C GLU A 295 -5.36 -0.51 4.85
N ALA A 296 -5.32 -1.33 5.90
CA ALA A 296 -6.35 -1.39 6.93
C ALA A 296 -6.12 -0.39 8.08
N GLY A 297 -5.21 0.56 7.91
CA GLY A 297 -4.85 1.63 8.85
C GLY A 297 -3.62 1.31 9.69
N LEU A 298 -2.50 0.98 9.05
CA LEU A 298 -1.18 0.78 9.64
C LEU A 298 -1.18 -0.30 10.74
N VAL A 299 -2.00 -1.36 10.59
CA VAL A 299 -2.25 -2.31 11.70
C VAL A 299 -1.00 -3.12 12.00
N GLY A 300 -0.26 -3.58 10.96
CA GLY A 300 0.93 -4.40 11.12
C GLY A 300 2.07 -3.67 11.81
N SER A 301 2.39 -2.45 11.39
CA SER A 301 3.44 -1.64 12.01
C SER A 301 3.05 -1.18 13.43
N ARG A 302 1.77 -0.86 13.66
CA ARG A 302 1.26 -0.59 15.01
C ARG A 302 1.40 -1.80 15.93
N TYR A 303 1.06 -3.01 15.42
CA TYR A 303 1.22 -4.25 16.19
C TYR A 303 2.69 -4.52 16.50
N TYR A 304 3.58 -4.36 15.51
CA TYR A 304 5.02 -4.51 15.71
C TYR A 304 5.55 -3.57 16.80
N ASN A 305 5.16 -2.28 16.77
CA ASN A 305 5.59 -1.31 17.77
C ASN A 305 5.05 -1.61 19.18
N ALA A 306 3.87 -2.24 19.28
CA ALA A 306 3.32 -2.69 20.57
C ALA A 306 3.97 -3.98 21.09
N TYR A 307 4.41 -4.86 20.19
CA TYR A 307 4.98 -6.18 20.50
C TYR A 307 6.24 -6.43 19.63
N PRO A 308 7.30 -5.63 19.79
CA PRO A 308 8.46 -5.71 18.92
C PRO A 308 9.21 -7.03 19.11
N VAL A 309 9.74 -7.61 18.03
CA VAL A 309 10.51 -8.86 18.07
C VAL A 309 11.95 -8.64 18.58
N PHE A 310 12.41 -7.41 18.61
CA PHE A 310 13.61 -6.92 19.29
C PHE A 310 13.33 -5.52 19.83
N PRO A 311 14.02 -5.06 20.91
CA PRO A 311 13.72 -3.78 21.57
C PRO A 311 13.76 -2.60 20.61
N LEU A 312 12.77 -1.67 20.70
CA LEU A 312 12.72 -0.48 19.86
C LEU A 312 13.94 0.42 20.06
N GLU A 313 14.48 0.48 21.27
CA GLU A 313 15.71 1.21 21.63
C GLU A 313 16.96 0.70 20.90
N ASN A 314 16.92 -0.53 20.36
CA ASN A 314 17.99 -1.09 19.54
C ASN A 314 17.89 -0.66 18.07
N ILE A 315 16.81 0.04 17.68
CA ILE A 315 16.63 0.52 16.30
C ILE A 315 17.26 1.90 16.17
N LYS A 316 18.31 1.97 15.39
CA LYS A 316 19.04 3.21 15.10
C LYS A 316 18.30 4.11 14.10
N PHE A 317 17.66 3.51 13.09
CA PHE A 317 16.90 4.21 12.07
C PHE A 317 15.96 3.29 11.30
N VAL A 318 14.81 3.82 10.85
CA VAL A 318 13.83 3.12 10.00
C VAL A 318 13.73 3.80 8.64
N PHE A 319 13.93 3.03 7.56
CA PHE A 319 13.75 3.41 6.17
C PHE A 319 12.47 2.72 5.66
N ASN A 320 11.37 3.46 5.60
CA ASN A 320 10.10 2.95 5.08
C ASN A 320 9.98 3.27 3.60
N LEU A 321 9.72 2.26 2.77
CA LEU A 321 9.73 2.33 1.31
C LEU A 321 8.32 2.09 0.77
N ASP A 322 7.82 3.08 0.02
CA ASP A 322 6.48 2.99 -0.55
C ASP A 322 6.40 3.81 -1.84
N LEU A 323 5.75 3.31 -2.90
CA LEU A 323 5.60 3.95 -4.20
C LEU A 323 6.92 4.17 -4.95
N PHE A 324 7.63 3.10 -5.30
CA PHE A 324 8.93 3.15 -6.00
C PHE A 324 8.85 2.89 -7.52
N GLY A 325 7.69 3.07 -8.13
CA GLY A 325 7.46 2.74 -9.54
C GLY A 325 7.89 3.78 -10.58
N THR A 326 8.29 4.99 -10.17
CA THR A 326 8.63 6.14 -11.04
C THR A 326 9.95 6.81 -10.62
N GLY A 327 10.01 8.15 -10.53
CA GLY A 327 11.14 8.88 -9.94
C GLY A 327 11.61 10.10 -10.73
N GLU A 328 11.00 10.41 -11.87
CA GLU A 328 11.42 11.50 -12.77
C GLU A 328 11.52 12.85 -12.05
N ASP A 329 10.64 13.06 -11.05
CA ASP A 329 10.59 14.29 -10.23
C ASP A 329 11.36 14.17 -8.91
N GLY A 330 12.13 13.06 -8.72
CA GLY A 330 12.94 12.78 -7.54
C GLY A 330 12.21 12.03 -6.44
N VAL A 331 12.64 12.19 -5.18
CA VAL A 331 12.12 11.50 -4.00
C VAL A 331 11.62 12.49 -2.95
N THR A 332 10.56 12.10 -2.25
CA THR A 332 10.11 12.79 -1.02
C THR A 332 10.48 11.96 0.21
N ALA A 333 11.05 12.60 1.22
CA ALA A 333 11.27 12.05 2.54
C ALA A 333 10.26 12.66 3.54
N VAL A 334 9.31 11.85 4.01
CA VAL A 334 8.33 12.22 5.04
C VAL A 334 8.97 12.05 6.41
N ASN A 335 8.58 12.86 7.39
CA ASN A 335 9.18 13.01 8.71
C ASN A 335 10.61 13.60 8.71
N ALA A 336 11.12 14.00 7.56
CA ALA A 336 12.46 14.56 7.42
C ALA A 336 12.64 15.92 8.14
N GLU A 337 11.55 16.66 8.40
CA GLU A 337 11.61 17.91 9.16
C GLU A 337 11.99 17.69 10.64
N ALA A 338 11.61 16.54 11.20
CA ALA A 338 11.97 16.15 12.56
C ALA A 338 13.41 15.59 12.67
N LEU A 339 14.05 15.25 11.54
CA LEU A 339 15.36 14.60 11.47
C LEU A 339 16.35 15.41 10.58
N PRO A 340 16.65 16.66 10.90
CA PRO A 340 17.38 17.57 10.02
C PRO A 340 18.82 17.11 9.69
N GLU A 341 19.50 16.42 10.61
CA GLU A 341 20.85 15.91 10.38
C GLU A 341 20.86 14.74 9.39
N ALA A 342 19.92 13.81 9.55
CA ALA A 342 19.74 12.69 8.62
C ALA A 342 19.32 13.18 7.23
N PHE A 343 18.39 14.15 7.17
CA PHE A 343 17.99 14.76 5.91
C PHE A 343 19.14 15.51 5.21
N SER A 344 19.99 16.19 5.97
CA SER A 344 21.17 16.86 5.42
C SER A 344 22.18 15.87 4.83
N ALA A 345 22.36 14.72 5.49
CA ALA A 345 23.21 13.64 4.97
C ALA A 345 22.65 13.06 3.67
N LEU A 346 21.33 12.72 3.63
CA LEU A 346 20.66 12.26 2.43
C LEU A 346 20.83 13.23 1.26
N LYS A 347 20.61 14.51 1.54
CA LYS A 347 20.74 15.58 0.53
C LYS A 347 22.16 15.70 0.02
N LYS A 348 23.16 15.66 0.93
CA LYS A 348 24.58 15.72 0.55
C LYS A 348 24.98 14.54 -0.32
N ILE A 349 24.58 13.33 -0.01
CA ILE A 349 24.83 12.13 -0.85
C ILE A 349 24.28 12.37 -2.25
N ASN A 350 23.05 12.87 -2.38
CA ASN A 350 22.47 13.15 -3.69
C ASN A 350 23.20 14.28 -4.44
N GLU A 351 23.67 15.31 -3.75
CA GLU A 351 24.45 16.41 -4.33
C GLU A 351 25.82 15.93 -4.82
N ASP A 352 26.46 15.01 -4.10
CA ASP A 352 27.79 14.47 -4.44
C ASP A 352 27.72 13.50 -5.65
N HIS A 353 26.63 12.72 -5.77
CA HIS A 353 26.51 11.64 -6.77
C HIS A 353 25.49 11.91 -7.88
N HIS A 354 24.59 12.88 -7.71
CA HIS A 354 23.54 13.24 -8.68
C HIS A 354 22.60 12.09 -9.04
N TYR A 355 22.22 11.27 -8.05
CA TYR A 355 21.33 10.12 -8.25
C TYR A 355 19.95 10.52 -8.74
N LEU A 356 19.27 11.43 -8.03
CA LEU A 356 17.92 11.87 -8.35
C LEU A 356 17.85 13.37 -8.63
N SER A 357 16.88 13.77 -9.43
CA SER A 357 16.66 15.16 -9.82
C SER A 357 16.37 16.10 -8.66
N ALA A 358 15.69 15.60 -7.61
CA ALA A 358 15.34 16.37 -6.41
C ALA A 358 15.14 15.48 -5.19
N ILE A 359 15.42 16.04 -4.00
CA ILE A 359 15.01 15.47 -2.71
C ILE A 359 14.13 16.47 -1.99
N LYS A 360 12.85 16.13 -1.78
CA LYS A 360 11.88 16.95 -1.06
C LYS A 360 11.71 16.45 0.38
N LYS A 361 11.57 17.38 1.33
CA LYS A 361 11.24 17.06 2.71
C LYS A 361 9.78 17.34 3.02
N ARG A 362 9.22 16.53 3.90
CA ARG A 362 7.89 16.74 4.50
C ARG A 362 7.96 16.55 6.01
N GLY A 363 7.01 17.20 6.70
CA GLY A 363 6.75 16.97 8.11
C GLY A 363 6.16 15.60 8.39
N GLN A 364 5.90 15.33 9.66
CA GLN A 364 5.29 14.09 10.13
C GLN A 364 3.88 13.91 9.55
N ALA A 365 3.54 12.68 9.15
CA ALA A 365 2.23 12.30 8.66
C ALA A 365 1.95 10.82 8.97
N ALA A 366 0.74 10.50 9.41
CA ALA A 366 0.29 9.13 9.66
C ALA A 366 -0.20 8.48 8.35
N ASN A 367 0.70 8.33 7.38
CA ASN A 367 0.37 7.93 6.02
C ASN A 367 1.21 6.76 5.47
N SER A 368 2.04 6.13 6.29
CA SER A 368 2.72 4.85 6.03
C SER A 368 3.38 4.33 7.31
N ASP A 369 4.01 3.15 7.28
CA ASP A 369 4.46 2.36 8.43
C ASP A 369 5.53 3.00 9.32
N HIS A 370 6.25 4.02 8.85
CA HIS A 370 7.20 4.79 9.65
C HIS A 370 6.56 5.49 10.87
N TYR A 371 5.24 5.74 10.78
CA TYR A 371 4.54 6.63 11.73
C TYR A 371 4.66 6.15 13.18
N PHE A 372 4.35 4.89 13.46
CA PHE A 372 4.38 4.41 14.85
C PHE A 372 5.80 4.28 15.42
N PHE A 373 6.81 4.09 14.59
CA PHE A 373 8.20 4.18 15.03
C PHE A 373 8.54 5.59 15.47
N ALA A 374 8.21 6.60 14.66
CA ALA A 374 8.43 8.00 14.98
C ALA A 374 7.68 8.43 16.26
N GLU A 375 6.41 8.00 16.43
CA GLU A 375 5.64 8.26 17.66
C GLU A 375 6.28 7.64 18.91
N ASN A 376 6.98 6.52 18.78
CA ASN A 376 7.70 5.86 19.87
C ASN A 376 9.15 6.37 20.02
N GLY A 377 9.52 7.46 19.35
CA GLY A 377 10.84 8.11 19.48
C GLY A 377 11.95 7.43 18.66
N VAL A 378 11.64 6.47 17.81
CA VAL A 378 12.61 5.86 16.90
C VAL A 378 12.78 6.75 15.67
N PRO A 379 14.01 7.15 15.28
CA PRO A 379 14.25 7.88 14.05
C PRO A 379 13.74 7.11 12.84
N ALA A 380 12.78 7.66 12.11
CA ALA A 380 12.13 7.00 10.98
C ALA A 380 11.81 8.00 9.86
N MET A 381 12.11 7.64 8.63
CA MET A 381 11.70 8.36 7.43
C MET A 381 10.96 7.43 6.48
N PHE A 382 9.93 7.97 5.84
CA PHE A 382 9.23 7.34 4.75
C PHE A 382 9.65 7.98 3.43
N PHE A 383 10.03 7.15 2.45
CA PHE A 383 10.48 7.55 1.12
C PHE A 383 9.48 7.10 0.08
N TYR A 384 9.12 8.01 -0.84
CA TYR A 384 8.39 7.68 -2.06
C TYR A 384 8.93 8.46 -3.24
N LEU A 385 8.95 7.81 -4.41
CA LEU A 385 9.35 8.43 -5.67
C LEU A 385 8.22 9.28 -6.24
N MET A 386 8.59 10.36 -6.90
CA MET A 386 7.67 11.28 -7.56
C MET A 386 7.84 11.18 -9.07
N GLY A 387 6.73 11.19 -9.79
CA GLY A 387 6.71 11.11 -11.25
C GLY A 387 5.31 11.00 -11.80
N ASP A 388 5.20 10.74 -13.10
CA ASP A 388 3.92 10.73 -13.82
C ASP A 388 3.24 9.35 -13.76
N TRP A 389 2.83 8.94 -12.55
CA TRP A 389 1.99 7.76 -12.33
C TRP A 389 0.70 8.18 -11.63
N GLN A 390 -0.42 8.14 -12.36
CA GLN A 390 -1.71 8.67 -11.90
C GLN A 390 -2.60 7.60 -11.25
N ASN A 391 -2.24 6.32 -11.41
CA ASN A 391 -3.01 5.21 -10.87
C ASN A 391 -2.63 4.99 -9.40
N TYR A 392 -3.64 4.98 -8.54
CA TYR A 392 -3.48 4.82 -7.10
C TYR A 392 -4.80 4.30 -6.52
N HIS A 393 -4.74 3.18 -5.80
CA HIS A 393 -5.90 2.51 -5.23
C HIS A 393 -7.00 2.20 -6.26
N ASP A 394 -6.60 1.87 -7.49
CA ASP A 394 -7.49 1.48 -8.57
C ASP A 394 -6.94 0.26 -9.33
N ILE A 395 -7.75 -0.33 -10.20
CA ILE A 395 -7.38 -1.53 -10.97
C ILE A 395 -6.33 -1.26 -12.07
N PHE A 396 -5.92 -0.01 -12.27
CA PHE A 396 -4.95 0.42 -13.27
C PHE A 396 -3.56 0.62 -12.67
N ASP A 397 -3.43 0.56 -11.34
CA ASP A 397 -2.13 0.42 -10.69
C ASP A 397 -1.59 -1.01 -10.87
N LYS A 398 -1.04 -1.27 -12.06
CA LYS A 398 -0.63 -2.60 -12.52
C LYS A 398 0.62 -2.54 -13.38
N THR A 399 1.24 -3.68 -13.60
CA THR A 399 2.41 -3.81 -14.47
C THR A 399 2.09 -3.62 -15.96
N PRO A 400 3.08 -3.18 -16.77
CA PRO A 400 4.43 -2.81 -16.35
C PRO A 400 4.50 -1.42 -15.74
N LEU A 401 5.33 -1.26 -14.69
CA LEU A 401 5.71 0.05 -14.17
C LEU A 401 6.90 0.63 -14.96
N PRO A 402 7.02 1.96 -15.05
CA PRO A 402 8.17 2.61 -15.70
C PRO A 402 9.51 2.23 -15.06
N LEU A 403 9.60 2.29 -13.74
CA LEU A 403 10.82 2.11 -12.93
C LEU A 403 11.95 3.03 -13.39
N THR A 404 11.62 4.25 -13.80
CA THR A 404 12.51 5.19 -14.48
C THR A 404 13.77 5.49 -13.68
N GLU A 405 13.63 5.73 -12.37
CA GLU A 405 14.74 6.07 -11.48
C GLU A 405 14.91 5.04 -10.34
N PHE A 406 14.46 3.81 -10.55
CA PHE A 406 14.56 2.76 -9.55
C PHE A 406 16.01 2.47 -9.15
N ASP A 407 16.92 2.40 -10.14
CA ASP A 407 18.35 2.16 -9.95
C ASP A 407 18.99 3.29 -9.15
N ALA A 408 18.71 4.52 -9.55
CA ALA A 408 19.25 5.72 -8.91
C ALA A 408 18.72 5.86 -7.45
N ALA A 409 17.46 5.52 -7.24
CA ALA A 409 16.87 5.49 -5.89
C ALA A 409 17.49 4.39 -5.01
N PHE A 410 17.77 3.21 -5.59
CA PHE A 410 18.49 2.16 -4.90
C PHE A 410 19.86 2.63 -4.45
N ASP A 411 20.65 3.22 -5.35
CA ASP A 411 21.99 3.72 -5.05
C ASP A 411 21.96 4.80 -3.94
N LEU A 412 21.03 5.73 -4.02
CA LEU A 412 20.82 6.75 -2.99
C LEU A 412 20.50 6.15 -1.62
N LEU A 413 19.54 5.22 -1.57
CA LEU A 413 19.14 4.55 -0.32
C LEU A 413 20.24 3.69 0.25
N ARG A 414 20.93 2.92 -0.59
CA ARG A 414 22.09 2.11 -0.19
C ARG A 414 23.15 2.96 0.49
N ASP A 415 23.53 4.08 -0.10
CA ASP A 415 24.59 4.92 0.44
C ASP A 415 24.11 5.71 1.66
N PHE A 416 22.83 6.07 1.71
CA PHE A 416 22.25 6.68 2.90
C PHE A 416 22.17 5.71 4.09
N ILE A 417 21.82 4.44 3.85
CA ILE A 417 21.81 3.39 4.88
C ILE A 417 23.22 3.18 5.42
N LYS A 418 24.26 3.15 4.55
CA LYS A 418 25.67 3.06 4.99
C LYS A 418 26.09 4.26 5.84
N GLU A 419 25.76 5.47 5.42
CA GLU A 419 26.08 6.71 6.15
C GLU A 419 25.45 6.71 7.56
N ILE A 420 24.19 6.24 7.67
CA ILE A 420 23.53 6.12 8.97
C ILE A 420 24.14 4.99 9.81
N ALA A 421 24.61 3.92 9.21
CA ALA A 421 25.28 2.83 9.93
C ALA A 421 26.57 3.28 10.63
N GLU A 422 27.33 4.21 10.02
CA GLU A 422 28.61 4.69 10.50
C GLU A 422 28.51 5.73 11.61
N LYS A 423 27.42 6.49 11.68
CA LYS A 423 27.14 7.50 12.73
C LYS A 423 26.72 6.88 14.05
#